data_3af483bf097f4196d6b50b77c5dabc9e
#
_entry.id   3af483bf097f4196d6b50b77c5dabc9e
#
_cell.length_a   1.000
_cell.length_b   1.000
_cell.length_c   1.000
_cell.angle_alpha   90.00
_cell.angle_beta   90.00
_cell.angle_gamma   90.00
#
_symmetry.space_group_name_H-M   'P 1'
#
loop_
_entity.id
_entity.type
_entity.pdbx_description
1 polymer ?
#
loop_
_entity_poly.entity_id
_entity_poly.type
_entity_poly.pdbx_seq_one_letter_code
_entity_poly.pdbx_strand_id
1 'polypeptide(L)'
;MVRFSILAGGYNTFIATYLFDPSAGTLDVLAKFPAGTNTSWISPHPTNSSIFYATNELSPMGALQSYTTTSDGTVSGPHDTVPSGGSDPAFTVALSTGQVAIMNYDTGNGRIFPTDSTNLKFDNNSAPIITFPPPAGGVSHPHMAYEYESEVIVPDLGGDKLWRLTRDGAPAETGDWKITGLIPQPLGSGPRHMKIFGDRIFVIHELASTLTVQPIPAPPNGTSNIIDSKLITPSGLPAGAAMAAAEILIPNPTLKFPTPYIYVSNRNTGVQDPRGDAIAIFEHVNPGQPDEGLELITEVFTGLDQIRGMEIGLERNGGDEFLIASGVAGSAGTVVYRRIDGGRNLTEVARNLDIPTRTTFIWL
;
A
#
# COMPACT_ATOMS: atom_id res chain seq x y z
N MET A 1 7.39 27.18 -12.13
CA MET A 1 7.39 26.48 -10.84
C MET A 1 6.69 25.15 -11.02
N VAL A 2 7.29 24.09 -10.49
CA VAL A 2 6.70 22.73 -10.59
C VAL A 2 5.58 22.62 -9.57
N ARG A 3 4.43 22.12 -10.00
CA ARG A 3 3.29 21.75 -9.16
C ARG A 3 2.93 20.30 -9.42
N PHE A 4 2.36 19.65 -8.45
CA PHE A 4 2.00 18.23 -8.54
C PHE A 4 0.49 18.07 -8.32
N SER A 5 -0.16 17.37 -9.24
CA SER A 5 -1.53 16.89 -9.04
C SER A 5 -1.46 15.53 -8.36
N ILE A 6 -2.27 15.32 -7.30
CA ILE A 6 -2.26 14.10 -6.51
C ILE A 6 -3.71 13.63 -6.33
N LEU A 7 -4.00 12.40 -6.78
CA LEU A 7 -5.29 11.77 -6.49
C LEU A 7 -5.27 11.14 -5.11
N ALA A 8 -6.40 11.16 -4.42
CA ALA A 8 -6.54 10.57 -3.10
C ALA A 8 -7.88 9.84 -2.93
N GLY A 9 -7.80 8.57 -2.57
CA GLY A 9 -8.93 7.74 -2.17
C GLY A 9 -9.21 7.80 -0.66
N GLY A 10 -10.35 7.25 -0.23
CA GLY A 10 -10.73 7.23 1.18
C GLY A 10 -12.11 6.62 1.43
N TYR A 11 -12.50 6.54 2.69
CA TYR A 11 -13.82 6.01 3.11
C TYR A 11 -14.95 7.03 2.92
N ASN A 12 -15.25 7.32 1.67
CA ASN A 12 -16.33 8.20 1.24
C ASN A 12 -16.75 7.89 -0.20
N THR A 13 -17.51 8.78 -0.83
CA THR A 13 -18.11 8.57 -2.16
C THR A 13 -17.44 9.39 -3.26
N PHE A 14 -16.18 9.79 -3.05
CA PHE A 14 -15.44 10.59 -4.02
C PHE A 14 -13.93 10.30 -3.97
N ILE A 15 -13.28 10.50 -5.10
CA ILE A 15 -11.83 10.65 -5.22
C ILE A 15 -11.52 12.15 -5.22
N ALA A 16 -10.60 12.58 -4.37
CA ALA A 16 -10.15 13.97 -4.35
C ALA A 16 -8.92 14.15 -5.23
N THR A 17 -8.80 15.31 -5.85
CA THR A 17 -7.57 15.79 -6.46
C THR A 17 -7.01 16.93 -5.63
N TYR A 18 -5.77 16.80 -5.22
CA TYR A 18 -5.00 17.87 -4.60
C TYR A 18 -4.03 18.49 -5.60
N LEU A 19 -3.78 19.80 -5.45
CA LEU A 19 -2.66 20.51 -6.06
C LEU A 19 -1.65 20.84 -4.97
N PHE A 20 -0.46 20.29 -5.10
CA PHE A 20 0.67 20.61 -4.24
C PHE A 20 1.61 21.60 -4.92
N ASP A 21 1.83 22.76 -4.31
CA ASP A 21 2.81 23.76 -4.74
C ASP A 21 3.96 23.82 -3.70
N PRO A 22 5.11 23.16 -3.95
CA PRO A 22 6.21 23.13 -3.01
C PRO A 22 6.88 24.51 -2.81
N SER A 23 6.71 25.44 -3.77
CA SER A 23 7.27 26.80 -3.65
C SER A 23 6.42 27.69 -2.76
N ALA A 24 5.12 27.51 -2.80
CA ALA A 24 4.18 28.25 -1.96
C ALA A 24 3.97 27.56 -0.59
N GLY A 25 4.32 26.29 -0.46
CA GLY A 25 4.04 25.47 0.71
C GLY A 25 2.53 25.22 0.88
N THR A 26 1.81 25.00 -0.22
CA THR A 26 0.35 24.79 -0.18
C THR A 26 -0.04 23.43 -0.72
N LEU A 27 -1.12 22.87 -0.16
CA LEU A 27 -1.80 21.65 -0.60
C LEU A 27 -3.30 21.98 -0.69
N ASP A 28 -3.78 22.26 -1.89
CA ASP A 28 -5.16 22.72 -2.10
C ASP A 28 -6.03 21.62 -2.70
N VAL A 29 -7.28 21.49 -2.27
CA VAL A 29 -8.26 20.61 -2.92
C VAL A 29 -8.72 21.27 -4.22
N LEU A 30 -8.36 20.68 -5.37
CA LEU A 30 -8.83 21.15 -6.68
C LEU A 30 -10.26 20.72 -6.95
N ALA A 31 -10.55 19.45 -6.72
CA ALA A 31 -11.86 18.88 -7.02
C ALA A 31 -12.14 17.61 -6.20
N LYS A 32 -13.44 17.25 -6.14
CA LYS A 32 -13.95 15.99 -5.63
C LYS A 32 -14.77 15.34 -6.74
N PHE A 33 -14.34 14.21 -7.25
CA PHE A 33 -15.00 13.49 -8.33
C PHE A 33 -15.83 12.35 -7.75
N PRO A 34 -17.12 12.23 -8.09
CA PRO A 34 -17.96 11.14 -7.64
C PRO A 34 -17.32 9.78 -7.95
N ALA A 35 -17.32 8.89 -6.98
CA ALA A 35 -16.80 7.54 -7.10
C ALA A 35 -17.72 6.57 -6.34
N GLY A 36 -17.42 5.28 -6.43
CA GLY A 36 -18.09 4.30 -5.58
C GLY A 36 -17.87 4.57 -4.10
N THR A 37 -18.72 4.01 -3.26
CA THR A 37 -18.60 4.14 -1.81
C THR A 37 -17.33 3.44 -1.32
N ASN A 38 -16.59 4.11 -0.42
CA ASN A 38 -15.37 3.58 0.18
C ASN A 38 -14.32 3.18 -0.85
N THR A 39 -13.91 4.15 -1.70
CA THR A 39 -12.73 4.00 -2.58
C THR A 39 -11.45 4.07 -1.73
N SER A 40 -11.31 3.12 -0.81
CA SER A 40 -10.28 3.12 0.22
C SER A 40 -8.87 2.86 -0.30
N TRP A 41 -8.77 2.22 -1.47
CA TRP A 41 -7.51 1.99 -2.15
C TRP A 41 -7.63 2.31 -3.64
N ILE A 42 -6.67 3.10 -4.15
CA ILE A 42 -6.51 3.39 -5.58
C ILE A 42 -5.10 3.02 -6.02
N SER A 43 -4.94 2.48 -7.21
CA SER A 43 -3.63 2.15 -7.77
C SER A 43 -3.53 2.51 -9.26
N PRO A 44 -2.37 3.05 -9.71
CA PRO A 44 -2.18 3.41 -11.10
C PRO A 44 -1.99 2.17 -11.99
N HIS A 45 -2.28 2.31 -13.26
CA HIS A 45 -1.84 1.35 -14.27
C HIS A 45 -0.31 1.48 -14.47
N PRO A 46 0.45 0.36 -14.54
CA PRO A 46 1.91 0.40 -14.49
C PRO A 46 2.58 1.14 -15.67
N THR A 47 1.93 1.17 -16.83
CA THR A 47 2.50 1.76 -18.05
C THR A 47 1.65 2.89 -18.66
N ASN A 48 0.45 3.14 -18.14
CA ASN A 48 -0.44 4.20 -18.61
C ASN A 48 -0.91 5.07 -17.45
N SER A 49 -0.22 6.17 -17.18
CA SER A 49 -0.52 7.08 -16.07
C SER A 49 -1.89 7.76 -16.14
N SER A 50 -2.62 7.63 -17.26
CA SER A 50 -3.99 8.14 -17.37
C SER A 50 -5.06 7.14 -16.93
N ILE A 51 -4.68 5.93 -16.51
CA ILE A 51 -5.61 4.90 -16.03
C ILE A 51 -5.27 4.55 -14.57
N PHE A 52 -6.29 4.37 -13.76
CA PHE A 52 -6.15 3.83 -12.41
C PHE A 52 -7.38 3.01 -12.01
N TYR A 53 -7.21 2.21 -10.97
CA TYR A 53 -8.23 1.31 -10.45
C TYR A 53 -8.51 1.63 -8.98
N ALA A 54 -9.73 1.33 -8.55
CA ALA A 54 -10.17 1.60 -7.19
C ALA A 54 -11.00 0.45 -6.61
N THR A 55 -10.85 0.21 -5.33
CA THR A 55 -11.74 -0.66 -4.57
C THR A 55 -13.01 0.08 -4.18
N ASN A 56 -14.12 -0.65 -4.03
CA ASN A 56 -15.23 -0.26 -3.15
C ASN A 56 -15.22 -1.21 -1.96
N GLU A 57 -14.63 -0.78 -0.86
CA GLU A 57 -14.50 -1.57 0.37
C GLU A 57 -15.84 -1.61 1.09
N LEU A 58 -16.66 -2.59 0.73
CA LEU A 58 -18.04 -2.77 1.18
C LEU A 58 -18.32 -4.21 1.57
N SER A 59 -19.18 -4.37 2.58
CA SER A 59 -19.76 -5.64 3.01
C SER A 59 -21.27 -5.66 2.67
N PRO A 60 -21.85 -6.82 2.29
CA PRO A 60 -21.23 -8.14 2.15
C PRO A 60 -20.51 -8.38 0.81
N MET A 61 -20.54 -7.42 -0.12
CA MET A 61 -19.95 -7.52 -1.45
C MET A 61 -19.30 -6.19 -1.83
N GLY A 62 -17.99 -6.23 -2.04
CA GLY A 62 -17.25 -5.10 -2.59
C GLY A 62 -17.14 -5.14 -4.11
N ALA A 63 -16.44 -4.14 -4.66
CA ALA A 63 -16.27 -4.04 -6.11
C ALA A 63 -14.88 -3.52 -6.49
N LEU A 64 -14.51 -3.78 -7.74
CA LEU A 64 -13.38 -3.20 -8.45
C LEU A 64 -13.90 -2.23 -9.50
N GLN A 65 -13.31 -1.05 -9.59
CA GLN A 65 -13.68 -0.02 -10.56
C GLN A 65 -12.46 0.47 -11.34
N SER A 66 -12.69 0.89 -12.59
CA SER A 66 -11.69 1.50 -13.47
C SER A 66 -12.02 2.97 -13.74
N TYR A 67 -11.00 3.80 -13.81
CA TYR A 67 -11.10 5.24 -14.01
C TYR A 67 -10.03 5.73 -14.99
N THR A 68 -10.26 6.92 -15.55
CA THR A 68 -9.22 7.69 -16.25
C THR A 68 -8.96 9.01 -15.54
N THR A 69 -7.75 9.51 -15.72
CA THR A 69 -7.32 10.82 -15.22
C THR A 69 -6.48 11.56 -16.27
N THR A 70 -6.46 12.85 -16.17
CA THR A 70 -5.57 13.75 -16.93
C THR A 70 -4.44 14.25 -16.05
N SER A 71 -3.40 14.82 -16.63
CA SER A 71 -2.25 15.34 -15.88
C SER A 71 -2.58 16.48 -14.91
N ASP A 72 -3.70 17.17 -15.10
CA ASP A 72 -4.21 18.17 -14.19
C ASP A 72 -5.03 17.58 -13.04
N GLY A 73 -5.25 16.25 -13.03
CA GLY A 73 -5.97 15.53 -12.00
C GLY A 73 -7.49 15.51 -12.18
N THR A 74 -8.01 15.83 -13.37
CA THR A 74 -9.43 15.60 -13.69
C THR A 74 -9.68 14.11 -13.80
N VAL A 75 -10.68 13.61 -13.08
CA VAL A 75 -11.06 12.18 -13.04
C VAL A 75 -12.36 11.95 -13.81
N SER A 76 -12.40 10.88 -14.60
CA SER A 76 -13.58 10.39 -15.30
C SER A 76 -13.82 8.92 -14.98
N GLY A 77 -15.08 8.54 -14.81
CA GLY A 77 -15.50 7.16 -14.54
C GLY A 77 -16.52 7.08 -13.40
N PRO A 78 -16.78 5.86 -12.87
CA PRO A 78 -16.15 4.60 -13.30
C PRO A 78 -16.53 4.23 -14.73
N HIS A 79 -15.53 3.74 -15.50
CA HIS A 79 -15.76 3.22 -16.85
C HIS A 79 -16.29 1.77 -16.80
N ASP A 80 -15.91 1.05 -15.75
CA ASP A 80 -16.43 -0.27 -15.45
C ASP A 80 -16.49 -0.51 -13.93
N THR A 81 -17.37 -1.43 -13.53
CA THR A 81 -17.53 -1.87 -12.14
C THR A 81 -17.88 -3.35 -12.12
N VAL A 82 -17.07 -4.15 -11.45
CA VAL A 82 -17.31 -5.59 -11.30
C VAL A 82 -17.30 -6.00 -9.82
N PRO A 83 -18.10 -7.00 -9.41
CA PRO A 83 -18.03 -7.51 -8.03
C PRO A 83 -16.64 -8.07 -7.72
N SER A 84 -16.09 -7.74 -6.56
CA SER A 84 -14.80 -8.27 -6.10
C SER A 84 -14.84 -9.78 -5.81
N GLY A 85 -16.03 -10.33 -5.63
CA GLY A 85 -16.26 -11.73 -5.25
C GLY A 85 -16.20 -11.97 -3.74
N GLY A 86 -16.16 -10.91 -2.94
CA GLY A 86 -16.12 -11.00 -1.49
C GLY A 86 -16.37 -9.66 -0.79
N SER A 87 -16.18 -9.66 0.52
CA SER A 87 -16.43 -8.54 1.43
C SER A 87 -15.16 -7.77 1.75
N ASP A 88 -15.30 -6.45 1.80
CA ASP A 88 -14.28 -5.51 2.22
C ASP A 88 -12.95 -5.64 1.47
N PRO A 89 -12.95 -5.38 0.13
CA PRO A 89 -11.71 -5.37 -0.65
C PRO A 89 -10.80 -4.24 -0.22
N ALA A 90 -9.72 -4.58 0.51
CA ALA A 90 -8.79 -3.62 1.09
C ALA A 90 -7.70 -3.15 0.13
N PHE A 91 -7.49 -3.86 -1.00
CA PHE A 91 -6.38 -3.60 -1.90
C PHE A 91 -6.70 -3.97 -3.35
N THR A 92 -6.21 -3.17 -4.30
CA THR A 92 -6.16 -3.50 -5.72
C THR A 92 -4.85 -3.04 -6.34
N VAL A 93 -4.38 -3.77 -7.35
CA VAL A 93 -3.18 -3.42 -8.13
C VAL A 93 -3.30 -3.95 -9.56
N ALA A 94 -2.83 -3.16 -10.52
CA ALA A 94 -2.64 -3.64 -11.88
C ALA A 94 -1.30 -4.36 -11.99
N LEU A 95 -1.30 -5.52 -12.63
CA LEU A 95 -0.13 -6.34 -12.89
C LEU A 95 0.51 -5.96 -14.24
N SER A 96 1.78 -6.26 -14.42
CA SER A 96 2.51 -6.04 -15.68
C SER A 96 1.89 -6.79 -16.87
N THR A 97 1.14 -7.86 -16.59
CA THR A 97 0.37 -8.66 -17.57
C THR A 97 -0.89 -7.95 -18.11
N GLY A 98 -1.24 -6.77 -17.59
CA GLY A 98 -2.47 -6.06 -17.92
C GLY A 98 -3.70 -6.55 -17.14
N GLN A 99 -3.52 -7.49 -16.20
CA GLN A 99 -4.58 -7.94 -15.31
C GLN A 99 -4.66 -7.06 -14.05
N VAL A 100 -5.80 -7.08 -13.37
CA VAL A 100 -6.00 -6.30 -12.13
C VAL A 100 -6.39 -7.22 -10.98
N ALA A 101 -5.57 -7.26 -9.95
CA ALA A 101 -5.81 -8.03 -8.74
C ALA A 101 -6.64 -7.21 -7.73
N ILE A 102 -7.54 -7.89 -7.01
CA ILE A 102 -8.29 -7.35 -5.87
C ILE A 102 -8.33 -8.39 -4.76
N MET A 103 -8.08 -7.95 -3.51
CA MET A 103 -8.05 -8.80 -2.32
C MET A 103 -9.13 -8.39 -1.35
N ASN A 104 -9.99 -9.36 -0.97
CA ASN A 104 -11.12 -9.17 -0.06
C ASN A 104 -10.71 -9.60 1.35
N TYR A 105 -10.61 -8.63 2.24
CA TYR A 105 -10.11 -8.82 3.60
C TYR A 105 -11.00 -9.75 4.43
N ASP A 106 -12.30 -9.46 4.52
CA ASP A 106 -13.20 -10.16 5.44
C ASP A 106 -13.59 -11.58 4.98
N THR A 107 -13.63 -11.82 3.68
CA THR A 107 -14.02 -13.15 3.14
C THR A 107 -12.84 -14.06 2.83
N GLY A 108 -11.60 -13.60 3.02
CA GLY A 108 -10.42 -14.44 2.84
C GLY A 108 -10.24 -14.93 1.40
N ASN A 109 -10.53 -14.08 0.42
CA ASN A 109 -10.43 -14.43 -0.99
C ASN A 109 -9.97 -13.23 -1.85
N GLY A 110 -9.75 -13.49 -3.14
CA GLY A 110 -9.44 -12.45 -4.10
C GLY A 110 -9.75 -12.89 -5.52
N ARG A 111 -9.56 -11.98 -6.46
CA ARG A 111 -9.70 -12.24 -7.91
C ARG A 111 -8.60 -11.48 -8.66
N ILE A 112 -8.25 -11.97 -9.84
CA ILE A 112 -7.35 -11.29 -10.77
C ILE A 112 -8.05 -11.24 -12.12
N PHE A 113 -8.48 -10.04 -12.50
CA PHE A 113 -9.30 -9.80 -13.68
C PHE A 113 -8.46 -9.52 -14.92
N PRO A 114 -8.63 -10.27 -16.02
CA PRO A 114 -8.20 -9.80 -17.32
C PRO A 114 -8.92 -8.50 -17.69
N THR A 115 -8.22 -7.62 -18.42
CA THR A 115 -8.80 -6.40 -18.96
C THR A 115 -8.85 -6.46 -20.50
N ASP A 116 -9.68 -5.62 -21.10
CA ASP A 116 -9.71 -5.43 -22.56
C ASP A 116 -8.51 -4.63 -23.07
N SER A 117 -8.42 -4.41 -24.35
CA SER A 117 -7.34 -3.65 -24.97
C SER A 117 -7.28 -2.17 -24.56
N THR A 118 -8.32 -1.65 -23.91
CA THR A 118 -8.35 -0.29 -23.37
C THR A 118 -7.87 -0.24 -21.93
N ASN A 119 -7.73 -1.38 -21.26
CA ASN A 119 -7.47 -1.54 -19.83
C ASN A 119 -8.56 -0.93 -18.93
N LEU A 120 -9.77 -0.74 -19.47
CA LEU A 120 -10.89 -0.11 -18.76
C LEU A 120 -12.06 -1.06 -18.50
N LYS A 121 -12.15 -2.19 -19.23
CA LYS A 121 -13.20 -3.19 -19.05
C LYS A 121 -12.63 -4.47 -18.49
N PHE A 122 -13.31 -5.02 -17.48
CA PHE A 122 -12.90 -6.25 -16.80
C PHE A 122 -13.63 -7.45 -17.38
N ASP A 123 -12.90 -8.52 -17.68
CA ASP A 123 -13.54 -9.82 -18.00
C ASP A 123 -13.93 -10.54 -16.70
N ASN A 124 -15.17 -10.31 -16.28
CA ASN A 124 -15.72 -10.90 -15.07
C ASN A 124 -15.88 -12.43 -15.16
N ASN A 125 -15.98 -13.01 -16.36
CA ASN A 125 -16.19 -14.44 -16.55
C ASN A 125 -14.87 -15.23 -16.49
N SER A 126 -13.75 -14.60 -16.80
CA SER A 126 -12.42 -15.21 -16.83
C SER A 126 -11.57 -14.89 -15.58
N ALA A 127 -12.21 -14.54 -14.47
CA ALA A 127 -11.56 -14.23 -13.21
C ALA A 127 -12.16 -15.07 -12.07
N PRO A 128 -11.77 -16.34 -11.92
CA PRO A 128 -12.29 -17.18 -10.84
C PRO A 128 -11.90 -16.64 -9.47
N ILE A 129 -12.72 -16.95 -8.46
CA ILE A 129 -12.42 -16.61 -7.06
C ILE A 129 -11.28 -17.49 -6.56
N ILE A 130 -10.23 -16.86 -6.04
CA ILE A 130 -9.11 -17.51 -5.37
C ILE A 130 -9.40 -17.44 -3.86
N THR A 131 -9.70 -18.58 -3.24
CA THR A 131 -9.98 -18.67 -1.81
C THR A 131 -8.70 -19.05 -1.07
N PHE A 132 -8.31 -18.23 -0.10
CA PHE A 132 -7.14 -18.49 0.73
C PHE A 132 -7.54 -19.38 1.92
N PRO A 133 -6.86 -20.53 2.12
CA PRO A 133 -7.19 -21.45 3.21
C PRO A 133 -7.06 -20.77 4.58
N PRO A 134 -8.15 -20.74 5.39
CA PRO A 134 -8.11 -20.10 6.70
C PRO A 134 -7.21 -20.87 7.68
N PRO A 135 -6.61 -20.21 8.67
CA PRO A 135 -5.94 -20.89 9.77
C PRO A 135 -6.96 -21.61 10.67
N ALA A 136 -6.49 -22.57 11.44
CA ALA A 136 -7.37 -23.32 12.36
C ALA A 136 -8.04 -22.38 13.37
N GLY A 137 -9.37 -22.34 13.33
CA GLY A 137 -10.19 -21.49 14.21
C GLY A 137 -10.19 -20.00 13.88
N GLY A 138 -9.66 -19.61 12.70
CA GLY A 138 -9.58 -18.21 12.26
C GLY A 138 -10.09 -18.01 10.84
N VAL A 139 -9.84 -16.82 10.32
CA VAL A 139 -10.15 -16.39 8.95
C VAL A 139 -8.88 -15.92 8.27
N SER A 140 -8.73 -16.20 6.99
CA SER A 140 -7.71 -15.59 6.14
C SER A 140 -8.09 -14.14 5.85
N HIS A 141 -7.13 -13.23 5.92
CA HIS A 141 -7.30 -11.81 5.64
C HIS A 141 -6.25 -11.31 4.65
N PRO A 142 -6.38 -11.67 3.33
CA PRO A 142 -5.44 -11.20 2.31
C PRO A 142 -5.55 -9.69 2.20
N HIS A 143 -4.42 -8.98 2.36
CA HIS A 143 -4.43 -7.54 2.48
C HIS A 143 -3.72 -6.79 1.34
N MET A 144 -2.85 -7.46 0.60
CA MET A 144 -2.10 -6.89 -0.52
C MET A 144 -1.92 -7.94 -1.61
N ALA A 145 -1.69 -7.52 -2.85
CA ALA A 145 -1.13 -8.34 -3.92
C ALA A 145 0.13 -7.66 -4.44
N TYR A 146 1.24 -8.36 -4.46
CA TYR A 146 2.55 -7.87 -4.89
C TYR A 146 3.08 -8.73 -6.03
N GLU A 147 3.23 -8.15 -7.22
CA GLU A 147 3.82 -8.84 -8.36
C GLU A 147 5.34 -8.95 -8.20
N TYR A 148 5.85 -10.16 -8.31
CA TYR A 148 7.27 -10.44 -8.29
C TYR A 148 7.62 -11.51 -9.33
N GLU A 149 8.41 -11.16 -10.35
CA GLU A 149 8.72 -12.03 -11.48
C GLU A 149 7.44 -12.60 -12.12
N SER A 150 7.25 -13.92 -12.08
CA SER A 150 6.06 -14.61 -12.60
C SER A 150 5.01 -14.95 -11.54
N GLU A 151 5.16 -14.43 -10.33
CA GLU A 151 4.29 -14.71 -9.19
C GLU A 151 3.54 -13.46 -8.72
N VAL A 152 2.43 -13.68 -8.04
CA VAL A 152 1.79 -12.67 -7.18
C VAL A 152 1.88 -13.17 -5.75
N ILE A 153 2.52 -12.38 -4.89
CA ILE A 153 2.67 -12.67 -3.47
C ILE A 153 1.60 -11.91 -2.69
N VAL A 154 0.87 -12.62 -1.81
CA VAL A 154 -0.27 -12.07 -1.08
C VAL A 154 -0.04 -12.23 0.42
N PRO A 155 0.28 -11.15 1.16
CA PRO A 155 0.28 -11.16 2.61
C PRO A 155 -1.11 -11.46 3.15
N ASP A 156 -1.19 -12.45 4.04
CA ASP A 156 -2.41 -12.88 4.72
C ASP A 156 -2.30 -12.58 6.21
N LEU A 157 -2.93 -11.49 6.63
CA LEU A 157 -2.88 -11.00 7.99
C LEU A 157 -3.47 -12.01 8.99
N GLY A 158 -4.56 -12.67 8.62
CA GLY A 158 -5.18 -13.69 9.46
C GLY A 158 -4.46 -15.03 9.45
N GLY A 159 -3.73 -15.31 8.36
CA GLY A 159 -3.07 -16.59 8.16
C GLY A 159 -1.59 -16.64 8.58
N ASP A 160 -0.97 -15.53 8.96
CA ASP A 160 0.46 -15.41 9.29
C ASP A 160 1.37 -16.00 8.20
N LYS A 161 1.13 -15.64 6.94
CA LYS A 161 1.92 -16.09 5.81
C LYS A 161 1.81 -15.16 4.62
N LEU A 162 2.72 -15.35 3.67
CA LEU A 162 2.64 -14.74 2.36
C LEU A 162 2.31 -15.88 1.38
N TRP A 163 1.14 -15.83 0.75
CA TRP A 163 0.77 -16.79 -0.27
C TRP A 163 1.48 -16.52 -1.59
N ARG A 164 1.84 -17.57 -2.32
CA ARG A 164 2.40 -17.48 -3.67
C ARG A 164 1.37 -17.96 -4.68
N LEU A 165 1.06 -17.10 -5.63
CA LEU A 165 0.16 -17.42 -6.72
C LEU A 165 0.95 -17.44 -8.03
N THR A 166 0.73 -18.47 -8.85
CA THR A 166 1.25 -18.55 -10.21
C THR A 166 0.13 -18.90 -11.18
N ARG A 167 0.36 -18.71 -12.46
CA ARG A 167 -0.59 -19.11 -13.51
C ARG A 167 -0.28 -20.52 -14.02
N ASP A 168 -1.32 -21.28 -14.34
CA ASP A 168 -1.20 -22.53 -15.08
C ASP A 168 -0.93 -22.23 -16.55
N GLY A 169 -0.13 -23.08 -17.17
CA GLY A 169 0.09 -23.09 -18.61
C GLY A 169 1.48 -22.65 -19.04
N ALA A 170 1.93 -23.20 -20.15
CA ALA A 170 3.13 -22.80 -20.83
C ALA A 170 2.77 -22.33 -22.26
N PRO A 171 3.13 -21.12 -22.63
CA PRO A 171 3.78 -20.11 -21.79
C PRO A 171 2.85 -19.56 -20.70
N ALA A 172 3.38 -19.11 -19.58
CA ALA A 172 2.73 -18.73 -18.34
C ALA A 172 1.60 -17.65 -18.41
N GLU A 173 1.04 -17.39 -19.57
CA GLU A 173 0.24 -16.21 -19.83
C GLU A 173 -1.26 -16.47 -20.02
N THR A 174 -1.71 -17.72 -20.06
CA THR A 174 -3.07 -18.05 -20.48
C THR A 174 -3.91 -18.84 -19.46
N GLY A 175 -3.33 -19.30 -18.35
CA GLY A 175 -4.06 -20.09 -17.35
C GLY A 175 -4.62 -19.24 -16.20
N ASP A 176 -5.39 -19.89 -15.34
CA ASP A 176 -5.92 -19.28 -14.12
C ASP A 176 -4.82 -19.13 -13.06
N TRP A 177 -4.93 -18.07 -12.26
CA TRP A 177 -4.11 -17.89 -11.09
C TRP A 177 -4.50 -18.88 -9.99
N LYS A 178 -3.49 -19.54 -9.41
CA LYS A 178 -3.67 -20.52 -8.33
C LYS A 178 -2.65 -20.33 -7.22
N ILE A 179 -3.05 -20.66 -6.00
CA ILE A 179 -2.13 -20.77 -4.88
C ILE A 179 -1.24 -21.98 -5.14
N THR A 180 0.07 -21.76 -5.26
CA THR A 180 1.07 -22.78 -5.51
C THR A 180 2.02 -22.99 -4.35
N GLY A 181 2.06 -22.06 -3.41
CA GLY A 181 2.93 -22.15 -2.26
C GLY A 181 2.70 -21.04 -1.25
N LEU A 182 3.56 -20.99 -0.26
CA LEU A 182 3.54 -19.98 0.79
C LEU A 182 4.93 -19.72 1.38
N ILE A 183 5.08 -18.57 2.04
CA ILE A 183 6.23 -18.19 2.87
C ILE A 183 5.69 -17.96 4.28
N PRO A 184 6.09 -18.79 5.28
CA PRO A 184 5.59 -18.63 6.64
C PRO A 184 6.10 -17.32 7.26
N GLN A 185 5.25 -16.71 8.09
CA GLN A 185 5.56 -15.51 8.88
C GLN A 185 5.41 -15.84 10.38
N PRO A 186 5.92 -15.02 11.30
CA PRO A 186 5.78 -15.26 12.73
C PRO A 186 4.31 -15.37 13.14
N LEU A 187 3.98 -16.36 13.98
CA LEU A 187 2.62 -16.58 14.45
C LEU A 187 2.09 -15.39 15.26
N GLY A 188 0.87 -14.95 14.95
CA GLY A 188 0.22 -13.82 15.58
C GLY A 188 0.77 -12.47 15.12
N SER A 189 1.62 -12.45 14.10
CA SER A 189 2.23 -11.19 13.62
C SER A 189 1.32 -10.37 12.71
N GLY A 190 0.48 -11.02 11.90
CA GLY A 190 -0.42 -10.37 10.98
C GLY A 190 0.29 -9.62 9.85
N PRO A 191 0.94 -10.31 8.87
CA PRO A 191 1.57 -9.66 7.73
C PRO A 191 0.54 -8.91 6.89
N ARG A 192 0.79 -7.62 6.64
CA ARG A 192 -0.17 -6.72 6.00
C ARG A 192 0.28 -6.26 4.63
N HIS A 193 1.36 -5.49 4.58
CA HIS A 193 1.98 -5.02 3.35
C HIS A 193 3.44 -5.43 3.31
N MET A 194 3.98 -5.52 2.11
CA MET A 194 5.36 -5.91 1.88
C MET A 194 5.98 -5.14 0.72
N LYS A 195 7.30 -5.12 0.69
CA LYS A 195 8.10 -4.67 -0.45
C LYS A 195 9.24 -5.66 -0.68
N ILE A 196 9.63 -5.80 -1.94
CA ILE A 196 10.87 -6.50 -2.31
C ILE A 196 11.86 -5.44 -2.79
N PHE A 197 13.06 -5.49 -2.24
CA PHE A 197 14.17 -4.68 -2.69
C PHE A 197 15.44 -5.54 -2.76
N GLY A 198 16.04 -5.60 -3.95
CA GLY A 198 17.09 -6.58 -4.24
C GLY A 198 16.56 -8.00 -4.09
N ASP A 199 17.24 -8.81 -3.28
CA ASP A 199 16.89 -10.20 -2.97
C ASP A 199 16.28 -10.37 -1.57
N ARG A 200 15.71 -9.29 -1.01
CA ARG A 200 15.09 -9.28 0.31
C ARG A 200 13.61 -8.93 0.27
N ILE A 201 12.84 -9.64 1.09
CA ILE A 201 11.45 -9.31 1.39
C ILE A 201 11.42 -8.52 2.70
N PHE A 202 10.79 -7.36 2.67
CA PHE A 202 10.47 -6.53 3.83
C PHE A 202 8.97 -6.61 4.08
N VAL A 203 8.58 -7.00 5.29
CA VAL A 203 7.16 -7.16 5.65
C VAL A 203 6.85 -6.32 6.87
N ILE A 204 5.75 -5.56 6.81
CA ILE A 204 5.16 -4.98 8.00
C ILE A 204 4.06 -5.88 8.53
N HIS A 205 4.08 -6.08 9.83
CA HIS A 205 3.15 -6.94 10.56
C HIS A 205 2.21 -6.06 11.38
N GLU A 206 0.94 -6.05 11.02
CA GLU A 206 -0.05 -5.17 11.65
C GLU A 206 -0.24 -5.47 13.13
N LEU A 207 -0.44 -6.74 13.48
CA LEU A 207 -0.77 -7.15 14.85
C LEU A 207 0.43 -7.06 15.80
N ALA A 208 1.63 -7.37 15.30
CA ALA A 208 2.86 -7.28 16.08
C ALA A 208 3.49 -5.87 16.06
N SER A 209 3.05 -4.97 15.19
CA SER A 209 3.66 -3.66 14.93
C SER A 209 5.17 -3.76 14.71
N THR A 210 5.58 -4.66 13.80
CA THR A 210 6.98 -4.90 13.47
C THR A 210 7.27 -4.75 11.99
N LEU A 211 8.51 -4.41 11.67
CA LEU A 211 9.12 -4.53 10.34
C LEU A 211 10.12 -5.69 10.39
N THR A 212 10.02 -6.61 9.43
CA THR A 212 10.97 -7.73 9.27
C THR A 212 11.68 -7.67 7.93
N VAL A 213 12.88 -8.26 7.86
CA VAL A 213 13.62 -8.50 6.63
C VAL A 213 14.06 -9.96 6.56
N GLN A 214 13.90 -10.58 5.39
CA GLN A 214 14.32 -11.95 5.12
C GLN A 214 14.72 -12.14 3.66
N PRO A 215 15.57 -13.12 3.31
CA PRO A 215 15.83 -13.52 1.92
C PRO A 215 14.55 -14.02 1.24
N ILE A 216 14.45 -13.85 -0.07
CA ILE A 216 13.35 -14.43 -0.85
C ILE A 216 13.58 -15.95 -0.94
N PRO A 217 12.71 -16.79 -0.33
CA PRO A 217 12.89 -18.23 -0.40
C PRO A 217 12.50 -18.78 -1.76
N ALA A 218 13.10 -19.90 -2.15
CA ALA A 218 12.80 -20.56 -3.41
C ALA A 218 11.32 -20.99 -3.49
N PRO A 219 10.64 -20.80 -4.63
CA PRO A 219 9.28 -21.31 -4.83
C PRO A 219 9.25 -22.85 -4.88
N PRO A 220 8.10 -23.50 -4.62
CA PRO A 220 6.83 -22.90 -4.17
C PRO A 220 6.76 -22.71 -2.65
N ASN A 221 7.41 -23.55 -1.84
CA ASN A 221 7.28 -23.61 -0.38
C ASN A 221 8.65 -23.54 0.32
N GLY A 222 9.60 -22.86 -0.28
CA GLY A 222 10.88 -22.59 0.38
C GLY A 222 10.67 -21.74 1.63
N THR A 223 11.59 -21.88 2.58
CA THR A 223 11.64 -21.09 3.79
C THR A 223 12.96 -20.32 3.86
N SER A 224 12.90 -19.14 4.48
CA SER A 224 14.09 -18.38 4.84
C SER A 224 13.95 -17.89 6.28
N ASN A 225 15.07 -17.76 6.95
CA ASN A 225 15.06 -17.17 8.29
C ASN A 225 14.85 -15.65 8.18
N ILE A 226 14.08 -15.11 9.11
CA ILE A 226 14.05 -13.67 9.32
C ILE A 226 15.44 -13.26 9.81
N ILE A 227 16.06 -12.33 9.08
CA ILE A 227 17.39 -11.79 9.40
C ILE A 227 17.28 -10.86 10.60
N ASP A 228 16.31 -9.95 10.55
CA ASP A 228 16.06 -8.99 11.63
C ASP A 228 14.57 -8.65 11.73
N SER A 229 14.17 -8.24 12.92
CA SER A 229 12.81 -7.79 13.25
C SER A 229 12.88 -6.61 14.21
N LYS A 230 12.29 -5.48 13.83
CA LYS A 230 12.26 -4.26 14.66
C LYS A 230 10.82 -3.86 14.97
N LEU A 231 10.60 -3.43 16.22
CA LEU A 231 9.36 -2.72 16.56
C LEU A 231 9.33 -1.39 15.81
N ILE A 232 8.15 -1.07 15.26
CA ILE A 232 7.88 0.23 14.65
C ILE A 232 7.03 1.12 15.57
N THR A 233 6.70 0.62 16.76
CA THR A 233 5.97 1.35 17.81
C THR A 233 6.89 2.39 18.44
N PRO A 234 6.54 3.68 18.40
CA PRO A 234 7.34 4.72 19.03
C PRO A 234 7.46 4.55 20.54
N SER A 235 8.54 5.07 21.09
CA SER A 235 8.72 5.14 22.54
C SER A 235 7.90 6.27 23.16
N GLY A 236 7.57 6.13 24.46
CA GLY A 236 6.92 7.19 25.24
C GLY A 236 5.46 7.46 24.86
N LEU A 237 4.76 6.48 24.33
CA LEU A 237 3.33 6.55 24.06
C LEU A 237 2.51 6.61 25.36
N PRO A 238 1.30 7.21 25.34
CA PRO A 238 0.41 7.21 26.48
C PRO A 238 -0.04 5.79 26.86
N ALA A 239 -0.34 5.57 28.14
CA ALA A 239 -0.90 4.31 28.59
C ALA A 239 -2.24 4.03 27.91
N GLY A 240 -2.40 2.83 27.35
CA GLY A 240 -3.57 2.43 26.58
C GLY A 240 -3.48 2.73 25.08
N ALA A 241 -2.35 3.22 24.58
CA ALA A 241 -2.08 3.23 23.13
C ALA A 241 -2.04 1.80 22.60
N ALA A 242 -2.60 1.60 21.41
CA ALA A 242 -2.65 0.29 20.73
C ALA A 242 -2.24 0.48 19.26
N MET A 243 -1.02 0.08 18.94
CA MET A 243 -0.43 0.32 17.63
C MET A 243 -0.71 -0.82 16.67
N ALA A 244 -0.95 -0.46 15.42
CA ALA A 244 -1.14 -1.38 14.30
C ALA A 244 -0.39 -0.85 13.08
N ALA A 245 0.57 -1.61 12.55
CA ALA A 245 1.30 -1.21 11.35
C ALA A 245 0.36 -1.05 10.15
N ALA A 246 0.67 -0.12 9.23
CA ALA A 246 -0.19 0.11 8.08
C ALA A 246 0.55 0.09 6.74
N GLU A 247 1.46 1.01 6.46
CA GLU A 247 2.06 1.17 5.14
C GLU A 247 3.59 1.04 5.18
N ILE A 248 4.15 0.55 4.08
CA ILE A 248 5.60 0.46 3.87
C ILE A 248 5.98 1.01 2.50
N LEU A 249 6.92 1.95 2.48
CA LEU A 249 7.51 2.48 1.26
C LEU A 249 9.01 2.27 1.26
N ILE A 250 9.55 1.75 0.16
CA ILE A 250 10.99 1.66 -0.12
C ILE A 250 11.20 2.25 -1.51
N PRO A 251 11.55 3.53 -1.62
CA PRO A 251 11.78 4.16 -2.91
C PRO A 251 13.05 3.61 -3.57
N ASN A 252 13.05 3.55 -4.89
CA ASN A 252 14.27 3.27 -5.64
C ASN A 252 15.33 4.36 -5.38
N PRO A 253 16.61 4.00 -5.32
CA PRO A 253 17.69 4.98 -5.22
C PRO A 253 17.67 5.96 -6.38
N THR A 254 17.90 7.25 -6.08
CA THR A 254 18.09 8.31 -7.06
C THR A 254 19.40 9.03 -6.78
N LEU A 255 19.85 9.93 -7.67
CA LEU A 255 21.04 10.71 -7.43
C LEU A 255 20.93 11.57 -6.15
N LYS A 256 19.73 12.04 -5.84
CA LYS A 256 19.46 12.85 -4.64
C LYS A 256 19.31 12.01 -3.38
N PHE A 257 18.77 10.82 -3.52
CA PHE A 257 18.47 9.88 -2.43
C PHE A 257 19.10 8.51 -2.73
N PRO A 258 20.42 8.36 -2.59
CA PRO A 258 21.11 7.14 -2.99
C PRO A 258 20.85 5.97 -2.04
N THR A 259 20.42 6.22 -0.81
CA THR A 259 20.06 5.18 0.16
C THR A 259 18.54 4.95 0.12
N PRO A 260 18.08 3.70 -0.10
CA PRO A 260 16.66 3.37 -0.12
C PRO A 260 16.12 3.20 1.30
N TYR A 261 15.95 4.30 2.04
CA TYR A 261 15.36 4.24 3.38
C TYR A 261 13.95 3.67 3.34
N ILE A 262 13.59 2.94 4.39
CA ILE A 262 12.30 2.27 4.56
C ILE A 262 11.43 3.15 5.44
N TYR A 263 10.30 3.63 4.90
CA TYR A 263 9.32 4.44 5.63
C TYR A 263 8.15 3.54 5.99
N VAL A 264 7.82 3.45 7.28
CA VAL A 264 6.70 2.64 7.77
C VAL A 264 5.78 3.47 8.66
N SER A 265 4.48 3.26 8.54
CA SER A 265 3.48 3.97 9.34
C SER A 265 2.79 3.09 10.36
N ASN A 266 2.35 3.72 11.43
CA ASN A 266 1.53 3.12 12.47
C ASN A 266 0.13 3.74 12.52
N ARG A 267 -0.80 3.01 13.11
CA ARG A 267 -2.14 3.46 13.46
C ARG A 267 -2.35 3.20 14.95
N ASN A 268 -2.50 4.25 15.74
CA ASN A 268 -2.88 4.09 17.14
C ASN A 268 -4.40 3.99 17.23
N THR A 269 -4.91 2.79 17.48
CA THR A 269 -6.34 2.50 17.64
C THR A 269 -6.82 2.61 19.09
N GLY A 270 -5.91 2.89 20.01
CA GLY A 270 -6.19 3.08 21.44
C GLY A 270 -6.18 4.54 21.87
N VAL A 271 -5.60 4.83 23.03
CA VAL A 271 -5.45 6.20 23.54
C VAL A 271 -4.48 6.98 22.67
N GLN A 272 -4.97 8.06 22.07
CA GLN A 272 -4.20 8.85 21.11
C GLN A 272 -3.08 9.63 21.79
N ASP A 273 -1.93 9.69 21.12
CA ASP A 273 -0.81 10.57 21.48
C ASP A 273 -1.08 11.98 20.92
N PRO A 274 -0.94 13.05 21.71
CA PRO A 274 -1.16 14.42 21.21
C PRO A 274 -0.19 14.83 20.08
N ARG A 275 0.91 14.10 19.89
CA ARG A 275 1.85 14.29 18.76
C ARG A 275 1.33 13.65 17.46
N GLY A 276 0.22 12.89 17.53
CA GLY A 276 -0.27 12.04 16.46
C GLY A 276 0.56 10.76 16.30
N ASP A 277 0.23 9.98 15.26
CA ASP A 277 0.99 8.78 14.91
C ASP A 277 2.30 9.12 14.20
N ALA A 278 3.24 8.18 14.24
CA ALA A 278 4.57 8.38 13.67
C ALA A 278 4.78 7.64 12.35
N ILE A 279 5.63 8.22 11.51
CA ILE A 279 6.31 7.53 10.43
C ILE A 279 7.71 7.19 10.95
N ALA A 280 8.01 5.89 11.07
CA ALA A 280 9.35 5.43 11.42
C ALA A 280 10.17 5.21 10.15
N ILE A 281 11.43 5.63 10.17
CA ILE A 281 12.37 5.55 9.05
C ILE A 281 13.49 4.58 9.45
N PHE A 282 13.68 3.54 8.64
CA PHE A 282 14.72 2.54 8.83
C PHE A 282 15.71 2.54 7.68
N GLU A 283 16.90 2.04 7.97
CA GLU A 283 17.90 1.68 6.98
C GLU A 283 18.12 0.15 7.02
N HIS A 284 18.19 -0.48 5.85
CA HIS A 284 18.68 -1.85 5.72
C HIS A 284 20.19 -1.81 5.62
N VAL A 285 20.86 -2.25 6.68
CA VAL A 285 22.32 -2.15 6.81
C VAL A 285 23.01 -3.48 6.51
N ASN A 286 24.20 -3.40 5.94
CA ASN A 286 25.11 -4.51 5.70
C ASN A 286 24.49 -5.71 4.93
N PRO A 287 23.75 -5.49 3.82
CA PRO A 287 23.09 -6.58 3.10
C PRO A 287 24.09 -7.66 2.67
N GLY A 288 23.75 -8.94 2.97
CA GLY A 288 24.57 -10.10 2.68
C GLY A 288 25.77 -10.31 3.61
N GLN A 289 25.94 -9.50 4.66
CA GLN A 289 26.99 -9.66 5.66
C GLN A 289 26.44 -10.33 6.94
N PRO A 290 27.32 -10.87 7.82
CA PRO A 290 26.86 -11.53 9.06
C PRO A 290 26.12 -10.60 10.03
N ASP A 291 26.31 -9.29 9.93
CA ASP A 291 25.66 -8.23 10.71
C ASP A 291 24.59 -7.49 9.92
N GLU A 292 24.03 -8.12 8.88
CA GLU A 292 22.89 -7.60 8.14
C GLU A 292 21.69 -7.39 9.07
N GLY A 293 21.01 -6.23 8.93
CA GLY A 293 19.86 -5.93 9.79
C GLY A 293 19.13 -4.65 9.42
N LEU A 294 18.26 -4.23 10.32
CA LEU A 294 17.46 -3.02 10.22
C LEU A 294 17.91 -2.03 11.32
N GLU A 295 18.23 -0.82 10.93
CA GLU A 295 18.55 0.25 11.87
C GLU A 295 17.45 1.32 11.87
N LEU A 296 16.87 1.60 13.05
CA LEU A 296 15.94 2.72 13.20
C LEU A 296 16.72 4.04 13.13
N ILE A 297 16.41 4.85 12.13
CA ILE A 297 17.05 6.14 11.90
C ILE A 297 16.35 7.23 12.70
N THR A 298 15.03 7.32 12.57
CA THR A 298 14.22 8.32 13.27
C THR A 298 12.74 7.96 13.27
N GLU A 299 11.98 8.61 14.14
CA GLU A 299 10.52 8.58 14.21
C GLU A 299 10.01 10.00 14.06
N VAL A 300 9.16 10.23 13.06
CA VAL A 300 8.56 11.54 12.78
C VAL A 300 7.10 11.52 13.19
N PHE A 301 6.76 12.20 14.28
CA PHE A 301 5.38 12.39 14.71
C PHE A 301 4.68 13.38 13.79
N THR A 302 3.50 13.01 13.31
CA THR A 302 2.87 13.66 12.16
C THR A 302 1.68 14.56 12.51
N GLY A 303 1.16 14.44 13.73
CA GLY A 303 -0.12 15.03 14.10
C GLY A 303 -1.33 14.34 13.46
N LEU A 304 -1.13 13.28 12.66
CA LEU A 304 -2.20 12.49 12.05
C LEU A 304 -2.65 11.38 13.01
N ASP A 305 -3.93 10.99 12.93
CA ASP A 305 -4.47 9.85 13.67
C ASP A 305 -4.67 8.67 12.71
N GLN A 306 -4.08 7.52 13.04
CA GLN A 306 -4.17 6.27 12.29
C GLN A 306 -3.70 6.40 10.83
N ILE A 307 -2.40 6.65 10.63
CA ILE A 307 -1.81 6.82 9.30
C ILE A 307 -1.99 5.53 8.48
N ARG A 308 -2.99 5.51 7.58
CA ARG A 308 -3.28 4.36 6.71
C ARG A 308 -2.65 4.48 5.33
N GLY A 309 -2.55 5.68 4.78
CA GLY A 309 -2.01 5.91 3.44
C GLY A 309 -0.80 6.80 3.44
N MET A 310 0.22 6.35 2.71
CA MET A 310 1.43 7.12 2.39
C MET A 310 1.84 6.84 0.95
N GLU A 311 2.43 7.83 0.29
CA GLU A 311 3.05 7.64 -1.02
C GLU A 311 4.18 8.64 -1.25
N ILE A 312 5.27 8.19 -1.89
CA ILE A 312 6.36 9.06 -2.32
C ILE A 312 6.10 9.49 -3.76
N GLY A 313 6.35 10.77 -4.05
CA GLY A 313 6.17 11.31 -5.38
C GLY A 313 7.13 10.68 -6.41
N LEU A 314 6.78 10.80 -7.67
CA LEU A 314 7.58 10.26 -8.77
C LEU A 314 8.87 11.06 -8.95
N GLU A 315 9.96 10.39 -9.33
CA GLU A 315 11.27 11.04 -9.56
C GLU A 315 11.19 12.19 -10.57
N ARG A 316 10.31 12.06 -11.57
CA ARG A 316 10.10 13.13 -12.54
C ARG A 316 9.75 14.46 -11.86
N ASN A 317 10.37 15.53 -12.30
CA ASN A 317 10.20 16.88 -11.76
C ASN A 317 10.56 17.04 -10.28
N GLY A 318 11.28 16.07 -9.68
CA GLY A 318 11.68 16.10 -8.28
C GLY A 318 10.56 15.75 -7.31
N GLY A 319 9.55 15.02 -7.74
CA GLY A 319 8.48 14.54 -6.85
C GLY A 319 8.97 13.59 -5.78
N ASP A 320 10.03 12.84 -6.05
CA ASP A 320 10.70 11.95 -5.09
C ASP A 320 11.27 12.66 -3.85
N GLU A 321 11.31 13.99 -3.86
CA GLU A 321 11.63 14.79 -2.66
C GLU A 321 10.52 14.77 -1.61
N PHE A 322 9.30 14.36 -2.00
CA PHE A 322 8.12 14.52 -1.16
C PHE A 322 7.44 13.20 -0.86
N LEU A 323 6.90 13.12 0.36
CA LEU A 323 6.05 12.06 0.85
C LEU A 323 4.72 12.67 1.27
N ILE A 324 3.60 12.16 0.76
CA ILE A 324 2.25 12.50 1.21
C ILE A 324 1.74 11.46 2.18
N ALA A 325 1.03 11.87 3.23
CA ALA A 325 0.43 10.98 4.21
C ALA A 325 -0.90 11.52 4.72
N SER A 326 -1.79 10.60 5.14
CA SER A 326 -3.03 10.94 5.82
C SER A 326 -3.49 9.81 6.73
N GLY A 327 -4.27 10.16 7.74
CA GLY A 327 -4.91 9.22 8.63
C GLY A 327 -6.27 8.74 8.13
N VAL A 328 -6.76 7.66 8.71
CA VAL A 328 -8.13 7.16 8.53
C VAL A 328 -9.07 7.66 9.63
N ALA A 329 -8.53 8.27 10.68
CA ALA A 329 -9.26 8.84 11.80
C ALA A 329 -8.85 10.30 12.04
N GLY A 330 -9.55 10.94 12.97
CA GLY A 330 -9.28 12.33 13.36
C GLY A 330 -9.65 13.35 12.29
N SER A 331 -9.08 14.55 12.42
CA SER A 331 -9.35 15.70 11.55
C SER A 331 -8.07 16.43 11.09
N ALA A 332 -6.93 15.79 11.24
CA ALA A 332 -5.62 16.40 10.92
C ALA A 332 -5.31 16.48 9.41
N GLY A 333 -6.21 15.95 8.57
CA GLY A 333 -6.18 16.15 7.13
C GLY A 333 -5.13 15.33 6.41
N THR A 334 -4.57 15.94 5.37
CA THR A 334 -3.52 15.36 4.53
C THR A 334 -2.28 16.25 4.59
N VAL A 335 -1.12 15.63 4.72
CA VAL A 335 0.17 16.33 4.90
C VAL A 335 1.15 15.92 3.82
N VAL A 336 1.91 16.87 3.29
CA VAL A 336 3.08 16.61 2.45
C VAL A 336 4.33 16.97 3.22
N TYR A 337 5.23 16.00 3.31
CA TYR A 337 6.56 16.15 3.90
C TYR A 337 7.61 16.25 2.82
N ARG A 338 8.67 17.00 3.09
CA ARG A 338 9.91 16.93 2.31
C ARG A 338 10.86 15.92 2.97
N ARG A 339 11.44 15.05 2.18
CA ARG A 339 12.53 14.17 2.57
C ARG A 339 13.81 15.02 2.70
N ILE A 340 14.37 15.09 3.89
CA ILE A 340 15.59 15.85 4.22
C ILE A 340 16.70 14.91 4.68
N ASP A 341 17.91 15.42 4.83
CA ASP A 341 19.09 14.67 5.28
C ASP A 341 19.32 13.39 4.46
N GLY A 342 19.17 13.48 3.13
CA GLY A 342 19.32 12.34 2.22
C GLY A 342 18.18 11.31 2.32
N GLY A 343 17.06 11.66 2.94
CA GLY A 343 15.91 10.79 3.18
C GLY A 343 15.83 10.23 4.60
N ARG A 344 16.75 10.58 5.48
CA ARG A 344 16.81 10.12 6.88
C ARG A 344 15.77 10.77 7.77
N ASN A 345 15.17 11.88 7.32
CA ASN A 345 14.20 12.63 8.10
C ASN A 345 13.14 13.26 7.19
N LEU A 346 12.04 13.72 7.80
CA LEU A 346 10.91 14.36 7.12
C LEU A 346 10.63 15.72 7.78
N THR A 347 10.31 16.71 6.96
CA THR A 347 9.82 18.01 7.44
C THR A 347 8.51 18.37 6.74
N GLU A 348 7.52 18.81 7.49
CA GLU A 348 6.22 19.23 6.92
C GLU A 348 6.42 20.43 5.99
N VAL A 349 5.81 20.37 4.80
CA VAL A 349 5.82 21.45 3.80
C VAL A 349 4.45 22.06 3.64
N ALA A 350 3.43 21.20 3.60
CA ALA A 350 2.05 21.65 3.37
C ALA A 350 1.05 20.71 4.06
N ARG A 351 -0.06 21.27 4.51
CA ARG A 351 -1.18 20.54 5.11
C ARG A 351 -2.50 21.05 4.57
N ASN A 352 -3.42 20.13 4.26
CA ASN A 352 -4.80 20.43 3.92
C ASN A 352 -5.74 19.85 4.96
N LEU A 353 -6.66 20.66 5.49
CA LEU A 353 -7.65 20.27 6.50
C LEU A 353 -9.08 20.18 5.94
N ASP A 354 -9.31 20.52 4.65
CA ASP A 354 -10.65 20.53 4.03
C ASP A 354 -11.26 19.14 3.89
N ILE A 355 -10.40 18.12 3.87
CA ILE A 355 -10.79 16.71 3.85
C ILE A 355 -10.09 16.03 5.02
N PRO A 356 -10.84 15.59 6.05
CA PRO A 356 -10.28 15.11 7.31
C PRO A 356 -9.37 13.90 7.17
N THR A 357 -9.70 12.96 6.27
CA THR A 357 -9.03 11.67 6.17
C THR A 357 -8.85 11.23 4.71
N ARG A 358 -7.73 10.58 4.41
CA ARG A 358 -7.44 9.87 3.15
C ARG A 358 -6.64 8.60 3.44
N THR A 359 -6.73 7.62 2.55
CA THR A 359 -6.17 6.28 2.81
C THR A 359 -5.21 5.78 1.73
N THR A 360 -5.11 6.49 0.61
CA THR A 360 -4.25 6.10 -0.52
C THR A 360 -4.05 7.28 -1.47
N PHE A 361 -2.93 7.30 -2.21
CA PHE A 361 -2.56 8.41 -3.08
C PHE A 361 -1.95 7.93 -4.40
N ILE A 362 -2.12 8.73 -5.47
CA ILE A 362 -1.42 8.58 -6.75
C ILE A 362 -0.87 9.95 -7.15
N TRP A 363 0.43 10.06 -7.37
CA TRP A 363 1.07 11.23 -7.96
C TRP A 363 0.96 11.17 -9.48
N LEU A 364 0.56 12.28 -10.10
CA LEU A 364 0.34 12.38 -11.55
C LEU A 364 1.49 13.06 -12.30
#